data_01dbeb2489708ebf405c6a00cd71349a
#
_entry.id   01dbeb2489708ebf405c6a00cd71349a
#
_cell.length_a   1.000
_cell.length_b   1.000
_cell.length_c   1.000
_cell.angle_alpha   90.00
_cell.angle_beta   90.00
_cell.angle_gamma   90.00
#
_symmetry.space_group_name_H-M   'P 1'
#
loop_
_entity.id
_entity.type
_entity.pdbx_description
1 polymer ?
#
loop_
_entity_poly.entity_id
_entity_poly.type
_entity_poly.pdbx_seq_one_letter_code
_entity_poly.pdbx_strand_id
1 'polypeptide(L)'
;MNVTKENFKQQTPAIVWNTRAAELSKFVIYESPLTVICDHPDHILNQPGAEFLKIVPTVWDDIRFLGGYPGNYVAIAKRSKMDWFIGVMNNQTGKTAEVKLDFLPEGVYEMETWSDTKKSDQEPSDLQKSTQNVKSGETIKVNMSQNGGFVAVIRKK
;
A
#
# COMPACT_ATOMS: atom_id res chain seq x y z
N MET A 1 -14.90 -1.02 0.78
CA MET A 1 -15.87 -2.07 0.37
C MET A 1 -15.39 -2.68 -0.93
N ASN A 2 -15.31 -3.98 -1.00
CA ASN A 2 -14.91 -4.66 -2.23
C ASN A 2 -16.16 -5.08 -2.97
N VAL A 3 -16.32 -4.56 -4.17
CA VAL A 3 -17.48 -4.85 -5.00
C VAL A 3 -17.09 -5.88 -6.03
N THR A 4 -17.80 -7.01 -6.05
CA THR A 4 -17.71 -7.99 -7.12
C THR A 4 -18.69 -7.62 -8.22
N LYS A 5 -18.50 -8.17 -9.45
CA LYS A 5 -19.47 -7.97 -10.56
C LYS A 5 -20.88 -8.42 -10.19
N GLU A 6 -21.00 -9.42 -9.29
CA GLU A 6 -22.27 -10.02 -8.90
C GLU A 6 -23.05 -9.18 -7.88
N ASN A 7 -22.35 -8.41 -7.03
CA ASN A 7 -22.98 -7.56 -6.02
C ASN A 7 -23.06 -6.09 -6.43
N PHE A 8 -22.70 -5.76 -7.68
CA PHE A 8 -22.83 -4.42 -8.20
C PHE A 8 -24.31 -4.02 -8.31
N LYS A 9 -24.66 -3.00 -7.56
CA LYS A 9 -25.95 -2.31 -7.69
C LYS A 9 -25.68 -0.87 -8.07
N GLN A 10 -26.46 -0.35 -9.01
CA GLN A 10 -26.24 0.95 -9.65
C GLN A 10 -26.11 2.15 -8.69
N GLN A 11 -26.55 2.03 -7.46
CA GLN A 11 -26.57 3.15 -6.53
C GLN A 11 -25.63 3.01 -5.33
N THR A 12 -25.28 1.83 -4.95
CA THR A 12 -24.38 1.56 -3.83
C THR A 12 -24.03 0.08 -3.75
N PRO A 13 -22.80 -0.27 -3.41
CA PRO A 13 -21.62 0.59 -3.19
C PRO A 13 -20.98 1.02 -4.50
N ALA A 14 -20.17 2.08 -4.46
CA ALA A 14 -19.33 2.45 -5.59
C ALA A 14 -18.38 1.31 -5.96
N ILE A 15 -18.24 1.04 -7.26
CA ILE A 15 -17.26 0.06 -7.73
C ILE A 15 -15.88 0.68 -7.58
N VAL A 16 -15.02 -0.01 -6.85
CA VAL A 16 -13.58 0.28 -6.79
C VAL A 16 -12.88 -0.87 -7.48
N TRP A 17 -12.17 -0.57 -8.56
CA TRP A 17 -11.43 -1.56 -9.35
C TRP A 17 -10.09 -1.94 -8.74
N ASN A 18 -9.64 -1.18 -7.74
CA ASN A 18 -8.35 -1.38 -7.09
C ASN A 18 -8.43 -2.49 -6.05
N THR A 19 -7.30 -3.12 -5.82
CA THR A 19 -7.17 -4.04 -4.68
C THR A 19 -7.15 -3.27 -3.36
N ARG A 20 -7.34 -3.98 -2.26
CA ARG A 20 -7.23 -3.40 -0.92
C ARG A 20 -5.84 -2.84 -0.65
N ALA A 21 -4.77 -3.53 -1.10
CA ALA A 21 -3.42 -3.03 -0.96
C ALA A 21 -3.20 -1.71 -1.72
N ALA A 22 -3.77 -1.58 -2.92
CA ALA A 22 -3.74 -0.33 -3.67
C ALA A 22 -4.50 0.79 -2.96
N GLU A 23 -5.66 0.50 -2.37
CA GLU A 23 -6.40 1.51 -1.58
C GLU A 23 -5.58 1.98 -0.37
N LEU A 24 -4.92 1.07 0.35
CA LEU A 24 -4.04 1.44 1.45
C LEU A 24 -2.85 2.29 0.98
N SER A 25 -2.30 1.99 -0.20
CA SER A 25 -1.13 2.70 -0.74
C SER A 25 -1.40 4.18 -1.02
N LYS A 26 -2.64 4.56 -1.30
CA LYS A 26 -3.05 5.96 -1.52
C LYS A 26 -2.74 6.84 -0.31
N PHE A 27 -2.83 6.31 0.92
CA PHE A 27 -2.52 7.04 2.15
C PHE A 27 -1.04 7.42 2.27
N VAL A 28 -0.16 6.73 1.55
CA VAL A 28 1.25 7.08 1.45
C VAL A 28 1.54 7.90 0.20
N ILE A 29 0.96 7.53 -0.94
CA ILE A 29 1.30 8.10 -2.25
C ILE A 29 0.74 9.51 -2.40
N TYR A 30 -0.53 9.74 -2.00
CA TYR A 30 -1.17 11.01 -2.23
C TYR A 30 -0.62 12.11 -1.31
N GLU A 31 -0.52 13.31 -1.86
CA GLU A 31 -0.08 14.50 -1.17
C GLU A 31 -1.30 15.23 -0.58
N SER A 32 -1.76 14.77 0.58
CA SER A 32 -2.87 15.39 1.28
C SER A 32 -2.75 15.14 2.78
N PRO A 33 -2.74 16.18 3.61
CA PRO A 33 -2.81 16.03 5.06
C PRO A 33 -4.19 15.58 5.56
N LEU A 34 -5.21 15.68 4.69
CA LEU A 34 -6.56 15.22 4.97
C LEU A 34 -6.96 14.18 3.92
N THR A 35 -6.94 12.91 4.29
CA THR A 35 -7.39 11.80 3.44
C THR A 35 -8.65 11.21 4.05
N VAL A 36 -9.71 11.17 3.26
CA VAL A 36 -11.03 10.68 3.68
C VAL A 36 -11.22 9.25 3.21
N ILE A 37 -11.74 8.40 4.09
CA ILE A 37 -12.17 7.04 3.75
C ILE A 37 -13.66 7.08 3.46
N CYS A 38 -14.04 6.81 2.22
CA CYS A 38 -15.43 6.80 1.78
C CYS A 38 -16.04 5.41 2.00
N ASP A 39 -16.14 4.98 3.25
CA ASP A 39 -16.81 3.72 3.60
C ASP A 39 -17.42 3.80 5.02
N HIS A 40 -18.36 2.89 5.31
CA HIS A 40 -18.94 2.80 6.64
C HIS A 40 -17.93 2.20 7.63
N PRO A 41 -17.83 2.71 8.87
CA PRO A 41 -16.88 2.21 9.86
C PRO A 41 -16.92 0.69 10.06
N ASP A 42 -18.10 0.07 10.04
CA ASP A 42 -18.25 -1.38 10.19
C ASP A 42 -17.61 -2.18 9.05
N HIS A 43 -17.45 -1.57 7.87
CA HIS A 43 -16.78 -2.19 6.73
C HIS A 43 -15.26 -2.03 6.74
N ILE A 44 -14.74 -1.23 7.66
CA ILE A 44 -13.31 -0.95 7.82
C ILE A 44 -12.77 -1.60 9.08
N LEU A 45 -13.50 -1.45 10.19
CA LEU A 45 -13.11 -1.99 11.48
C LEU A 45 -13.05 -3.52 11.40
N ASN A 46 -11.98 -4.10 11.95
CA ASN A 46 -11.72 -5.54 11.95
C ASN A 46 -11.50 -6.17 10.57
N GLN A 47 -11.32 -5.35 9.53
CA GLN A 47 -10.93 -5.83 8.21
C GLN A 47 -9.41 -5.88 8.06
N PRO A 48 -8.86 -6.77 7.22
CA PRO A 48 -7.44 -6.77 6.90
C PRO A 48 -6.96 -5.39 6.41
N GLY A 49 -5.89 -4.87 6.97
CA GLY A 49 -5.35 -3.55 6.67
C GLY A 49 -5.88 -2.39 7.52
N ALA A 50 -6.91 -2.61 8.35
CA ALA A 50 -7.41 -1.58 9.27
C ALA A 50 -6.34 -1.14 10.29
N GLU A 51 -5.45 -2.05 10.66
CA GLU A 51 -4.31 -1.74 11.53
C GLU A 51 -3.31 -0.80 10.88
N PHE A 52 -3.11 -0.86 9.57
CA PHE A 52 -2.28 0.10 8.83
C PHE A 52 -2.90 1.50 8.88
N LEU A 53 -4.20 1.61 8.69
CA LEU A 53 -4.92 2.89 8.75
C LEU A 53 -4.83 3.58 10.12
N LYS A 54 -4.64 2.81 11.19
CA LYS A 54 -4.48 3.36 12.55
C LYS A 54 -3.10 3.96 12.80
N ILE A 55 -2.09 3.61 12.00
CA ILE A 55 -0.70 4.00 12.20
C ILE A 55 -0.14 4.89 11.10
N VAL A 56 -0.77 4.93 9.93
CA VAL A 56 -0.30 5.77 8.83
C VAL A 56 -0.45 7.25 9.19
N PRO A 57 0.63 8.05 9.10
CA PRO A 57 0.56 9.49 9.39
C PRO A 57 -0.15 10.27 8.29
N THR A 58 -0.57 11.48 8.63
CA THR A 58 -1.11 12.45 7.67
C THR A 58 -0.12 13.57 7.32
N VAL A 59 0.98 13.67 8.08
CA VAL A 59 2.04 14.67 7.87
C VAL A 59 3.38 13.95 7.81
N TRP A 60 4.23 14.38 6.90
CA TRP A 60 5.46 13.71 6.55
C TRP A 60 6.66 14.64 6.69
N ASP A 61 7.79 14.12 7.19
CA ASP A 61 9.04 14.86 7.39
C ASP A 61 9.98 14.76 6.18
N ASP A 62 9.85 13.67 5.38
CA ASP A 62 10.69 13.42 4.21
C ASP A 62 9.93 12.58 3.18
N ILE A 63 10.24 12.78 1.90
CA ILE A 63 9.62 12.07 0.77
C ILE A 63 10.72 11.61 -0.19
N ARG A 64 10.67 10.35 -0.61
CA ARG A 64 11.59 9.73 -1.57
C ARG A 64 10.80 9.08 -2.70
N PHE A 65 11.11 9.46 -3.92
CA PHE A 65 10.64 8.73 -5.10
C PHE A 65 11.51 7.49 -5.30
N LEU A 66 10.89 6.32 -5.30
CA LEU A 66 11.58 5.03 -5.39
C LEU A 66 11.51 4.41 -6.78
N GLY A 67 10.63 4.90 -7.64
CA GLY A 67 10.51 4.43 -9.01
C GLY A 67 9.10 4.55 -9.57
N GLY A 68 9.00 4.30 -10.86
CA GLY A 68 7.75 4.31 -11.58
C GLY A 68 7.76 5.28 -12.76
N TYR A 69 6.66 5.23 -13.53
CA TYR A 69 6.44 6.10 -14.68
C TYR A 69 4.93 6.31 -14.85
N PRO A 70 4.46 7.50 -15.24
CA PRO A 70 3.05 7.76 -15.50
C PRO A 70 2.42 6.71 -16.42
N GLY A 71 1.25 6.21 -16.04
CA GLY A 71 0.55 5.14 -16.76
C GLY A 71 1.12 3.73 -16.52
N ASN A 72 2.09 3.58 -15.64
CA ASN A 72 2.70 2.29 -15.32
C ASN A 72 2.54 1.93 -13.83
N TYR A 73 3.40 2.44 -12.98
CA TYR A 73 3.30 2.32 -11.53
C TYR A 73 3.95 3.53 -10.87
N VAL A 74 3.73 3.67 -9.59
CA VAL A 74 4.40 4.64 -8.73
C VAL A 74 4.84 3.97 -7.43
N ALA A 75 6.05 4.26 -6.98
CA ALA A 75 6.60 3.82 -5.70
C ALA A 75 7.19 5.02 -4.96
N ILE A 76 6.71 5.28 -3.76
CA ILE A 76 7.12 6.40 -2.92
C ILE A 76 7.38 5.90 -1.50
N ALA A 77 8.44 6.38 -0.87
CA ALA A 77 8.64 6.28 0.55
C ALA A 77 8.45 7.65 1.21
N LYS A 78 7.78 7.67 2.35
CA LYS A 78 7.61 8.86 3.17
C LYS A 78 8.03 8.54 4.61
N ARG A 79 8.67 9.50 5.27
CA ARG A 79 9.11 9.37 6.65
C ARG A 79 8.26 10.22 7.58
N SER A 80 7.89 9.64 8.69
CA SER A 80 7.34 10.38 9.82
C SER A 80 8.11 9.99 11.08
N LYS A 81 8.74 10.96 11.70
CA LYS A 81 9.66 10.75 12.85
C LYS A 81 10.78 9.77 12.46
N MET A 82 10.80 8.60 13.07
CA MET A 82 11.81 7.56 12.84
C MET A 82 11.34 6.47 11.87
N ASP A 83 10.06 6.42 11.55
CA ASP A 83 9.45 5.36 10.76
C ASP A 83 9.32 5.77 9.28
N TRP A 84 9.61 4.83 8.40
CA TRP A 84 9.40 4.98 6.97
C TRP A 84 8.17 4.19 6.53
N PHE A 85 7.43 4.77 5.62
CA PHE A 85 6.23 4.21 5.02
C PHE A 85 6.44 4.13 3.51
N ILE A 86 6.26 2.96 2.93
CA ILE A 86 6.33 2.76 1.48
C ILE A 86 4.91 2.54 0.95
N GLY A 87 4.57 3.24 -0.12
CA GLY A 87 3.38 2.98 -0.92
C GLY A 87 3.78 2.69 -2.35
N VAL A 88 3.25 1.60 -2.90
CA VAL A 88 3.40 1.25 -4.32
C VAL A 88 2.02 0.95 -4.90
N MET A 89 1.75 1.48 -6.07
CA MET A 89 0.49 1.26 -6.79
C MET A 89 0.76 1.15 -8.28
N ASN A 90 0.14 0.19 -8.94
CA ASN A 90 0.25 0.00 -10.39
C ASN A 90 -1.06 0.35 -11.13
N ASN A 91 -1.00 0.19 -12.46
CA ASN A 91 -2.13 0.35 -13.37
C ASN A 91 -2.88 -1.00 -13.57
N GLN A 92 -3.65 -1.08 -14.66
CA GLN A 92 -4.51 -2.23 -15.02
C GLN A 92 -3.76 -3.55 -15.33
N THR A 93 -2.43 -3.56 -15.34
CA THR A 93 -1.64 -4.74 -15.65
C THR A 93 -0.87 -5.20 -14.41
N GLY A 94 -1.04 -6.44 -14.00
CA GLY A 94 -0.27 -7.04 -12.90
C GLY A 94 1.24 -6.93 -13.16
N LYS A 95 2.02 -6.66 -12.11
CA LYS A 95 3.42 -6.27 -12.26
C LYS A 95 4.26 -6.56 -11.03
N THR A 96 5.53 -6.79 -11.26
CA THR A 96 6.55 -6.79 -10.21
C THR A 96 7.37 -5.51 -10.30
N ALA A 97 7.43 -4.74 -9.22
CA ALA A 97 8.33 -3.61 -9.07
C ALA A 97 9.52 -3.99 -8.18
N GLU A 98 10.69 -3.47 -8.50
CA GLU A 98 11.87 -3.53 -7.63
C GLU A 98 12.02 -2.21 -6.89
N VAL A 99 12.05 -2.29 -5.58
CA VAL A 99 12.16 -1.13 -4.69
C VAL A 99 13.46 -1.23 -3.91
N LYS A 100 14.35 -0.28 -4.12
CA LYS A 100 15.63 -0.21 -3.44
C LYS A 100 15.52 0.60 -2.16
N LEU A 101 16.05 0.05 -1.06
CA LEU A 101 16.00 0.64 0.27
C LEU A 101 17.25 1.48 0.59
N ASP A 102 17.82 2.18 -0.40
CA ASP A 102 19.01 3.00 -0.25
C ASP A 102 18.78 4.35 0.44
N PHE A 103 17.53 4.72 0.62
CA PHE A 103 17.13 5.89 1.42
C PHE A 103 17.22 5.64 2.93
N LEU A 104 17.34 4.38 3.37
CA LEU A 104 17.49 4.04 4.78
C LEU A 104 18.94 4.26 5.23
N PRO A 105 19.17 4.92 6.38
CA PRO A 105 20.48 4.90 7.02
C PRO A 105 21.00 3.49 7.26
N GLU A 106 22.29 3.35 7.45
CA GLU A 106 22.91 2.04 7.74
C GLU A 106 22.27 1.40 8.98
N GLY A 107 21.94 0.11 8.86
CA GLY A 107 21.31 -0.64 9.94
C GLY A 107 20.41 -1.76 9.48
N VAL A 108 19.83 -2.42 10.48
CA VAL A 108 18.82 -3.47 10.32
C VAL A 108 17.46 -2.91 10.74
N TYR A 109 16.45 -3.24 9.97
CA TYR A 109 15.10 -2.73 10.15
C TYR A 109 14.11 -3.89 10.16
N GLU A 110 13.02 -3.71 10.88
CA GLU A 110 11.83 -4.52 10.74
C GLU A 110 10.91 -3.87 9.72
N MET A 111 10.49 -4.63 8.72
CA MET A 111 9.52 -4.21 7.71
C MET A 111 8.25 -5.03 7.83
N GLU A 112 7.16 -4.36 8.16
CA GLU A 112 5.81 -4.90 8.18
C GLU A 112 5.10 -4.50 6.88
N THR A 113 4.48 -5.45 6.19
CA THR A 113 3.93 -5.24 4.85
C THR A 113 2.48 -5.69 4.73
N TRP A 114 1.74 -5.01 3.85
CA TRP A 114 0.42 -5.40 3.38
C TRP A 114 0.46 -5.38 1.85
N SER A 115 0.22 -6.51 1.24
CA SER A 115 0.42 -6.72 -0.19
C SER A 115 -0.72 -7.49 -0.83
N ASP A 116 -0.83 -7.36 -2.14
CA ASP A 116 -1.67 -8.24 -2.94
C ASP A 116 -1.24 -9.70 -2.78
N THR A 117 -2.18 -10.60 -2.99
CA THR A 117 -1.98 -12.04 -3.06
C THR A 117 -2.17 -12.52 -4.50
N LYS A 118 -1.91 -13.80 -4.74
CA LYS A 118 -2.21 -14.44 -6.04
C LYS A 118 -3.71 -14.47 -6.38
N LYS A 119 -4.57 -14.22 -5.39
CA LYS A 119 -6.02 -14.20 -5.56
C LYS A 119 -6.58 -12.79 -5.77
N SER A 120 -5.79 -11.74 -5.53
CA SER A 120 -6.29 -10.36 -5.54
C SER A 120 -6.86 -9.90 -6.88
N ASP A 121 -6.52 -10.56 -8.00
CA ASP A 121 -7.16 -10.32 -9.30
C ASP A 121 -8.63 -10.75 -9.33
N GLN A 122 -9.02 -11.73 -8.51
CA GLN A 122 -10.37 -12.27 -8.42
C GLN A 122 -11.07 -11.81 -7.14
N GLU A 123 -10.33 -11.70 -6.07
CA GLU A 123 -10.76 -11.28 -4.74
C GLU A 123 -9.98 -10.02 -4.32
N PRO A 124 -10.34 -8.81 -4.81
CA PRO A 124 -9.58 -7.59 -4.53
C PRO A 124 -9.45 -7.21 -3.05
N SER A 125 -10.26 -7.84 -2.18
CA SER A 125 -10.17 -7.72 -0.72
C SER A 125 -9.12 -8.60 -0.09
N ASP A 126 -8.61 -9.59 -0.81
CA ASP A 126 -7.60 -10.50 -0.27
C ASP A 126 -6.28 -9.75 -0.10
N LEU A 127 -5.78 -9.75 1.13
CA LEU A 127 -4.64 -8.96 1.55
C LEU A 127 -3.73 -9.82 2.42
N GLN A 128 -2.47 -9.90 2.05
CA GLN A 128 -1.47 -10.59 2.83
C GLN A 128 -0.68 -9.62 3.71
N LYS A 129 -0.65 -9.91 5.01
CA LYS A 129 0.24 -9.23 5.96
C LYS A 129 1.46 -10.09 6.21
N SER A 130 2.65 -9.49 6.24
CA SER A 130 3.88 -10.18 6.63
C SER A 130 4.86 -9.25 7.32
N THR A 131 5.81 -9.83 8.05
CA THR A 131 6.89 -9.10 8.72
C THR A 131 8.21 -9.77 8.40
N GLN A 132 9.22 -8.98 8.05
CA GLN A 132 10.56 -9.45 7.76
C GLN A 132 11.63 -8.43 8.17
N ASN A 133 12.86 -8.89 8.31
CA ASN A 133 14.00 -7.99 8.51
C ASN A 133 14.57 -7.59 7.16
N VAL A 134 14.92 -6.32 7.03
CA VAL A 134 15.57 -5.76 5.84
C VAL A 134 16.79 -4.91 6.26
N LYS A 135 17.70 -4.68 5.32
CA LYS A 135 18.87 -3.83 5.53
C LYS A 135 18.85 -2.62 4.60
N SER A 136 19.56 -1.59 5.00
CA SER A 136 19.85 -0.46 4.12
C SER A 136 20.49 -0.96 2.81
N GLY A 137 20.06 -0.39 1.67
CA GLY A 137 20.56 -0.73 0.34
C GLY A 137 20.00 -2.03 -0.26
N GLU A 138 19.23 -2.80 0.49
CA GLU A 138 18.57 -4.01 -0.02
C GLU A 138 17.51 -3.66 -1.06
N THR A 139 17.29 -4.55 -2.03
CA THR A 139 16.21 -4.41 -3.01
C THR A 139 15.12 -5.43 -2.71
N ILE A 140 13.90 -4.94 -2.51
CA ILE A 140 12.72 -5.78 -2.33
C ILE A 140 11.92 -5.90 -3.62
N LYS A 141 11.32 -7.06 -3.85
CA LYS A 141 10.40 -7.30 -4.98
C LYS A 141 8.96 -7.18 -4.49
N VAL A 142 8.22 -6.29 -5.14
CA VAL A 142 6.81 -6.01 -4.84
C VAL A 142 5.97 -6.55 -6.00
N ASN A 143 5.25 -7.64 -5.73
CA ASN A 143 4.33 -8.22 -6.71
C ASN A 143 2.94 -7.59 -6.53
N MET A 144 2.36 -7.10 -7.61
CA MET A 144 1.07 -6.43 -7.62
C MET A 144 0.15 -7.06 -8.65
N SER A 145 -1.09 -7.26 -8.26
CA SER A 145 -2.21 -7.65 -9.12
C SER A 145 -2.60 -6.53 -10.08
N GLN A 146 -3.59 -6.75 -10.95
CA GLN A 146 -4.20 -5.68 -11.75
C GLN A 146 -4.78 -4.61 -10.81
N ASN A 147 -4.50 -3.34 -11.08
CA ASN A 147 -4.87 -2.22 -10.21
C ASN A 147 -4.47 -2.47 -8.74
N GLY A 148 -3.36 -3.15 -8.58
CA GLY A 148 -2.88 -3.63 -7.31
C GLY A 148 -1.93 -2.66 -6.62
N GLY A 149 -1.50 -3.06 -5.42
CA GLY A 149 -0.60 -2.22 -4.63
C GLY A 149 0.12 -2.97 -3.52
N PHE A 150 0.84 -2.15 -2.77
CA PHE A 150 1.65 -2.60 -1.65
C PHE A 150 1.87 -1.43 -0.69
N VAL A 151 1.81 -1.72 0.60
CA VAL A 151 2.30 -0.79 1.62
C VAL A 151 3.24 -1.49 2.58
N ALA A 152 4.18 -0.73 3.12
CA ALA A 152 5.07 -1.20 4.17
C ALA A 152 5.31 -0.12 5.21
N VAL A 153 5.59 -0.56 6.44
CA VAL A 153 6.12 0.27 7.52
C VAL A 153 7.48 -0.29 7.91
N ILE A 154 8.50 0.57 7.95
CA ILE A 154 9.87 0.19 8.24
C ILE A 154 10.32 0.90 9.51
N ARG A 155 10.73 0.14 10.51
CA ARG A 155 11.19 0.62 11.81
C ARG A 155 12.61 0.14 12.08
N LYS A 156 13.45 1.02 12.60
CA LYS A 156 14.80 0.63 13.01
C LYS A 156 14.74 -0.28 14.23
N LYS A 157 15.53 -1.36 14.20
CA LYS A 157 15.74 -2.23 15.36
C LYS A 157 16.78 -1.69 16.32
#